data_2169d87984d28e7fc9b481129c380672
#
_entry.id   2169d87984d28e7fc9b481129c380672
#
_cell.length_a   1.000
_cell.length_b   1.000
_cell.length_c   1.000
_cell.angle_alpha   90.00
_cell.angle_beta   90.00
_cell.angle_gamma   90.00
#
_symmetry.space_group_name_H-M   'P 1'
#
loop_
_entity.id
_entity.type
_entity.pdbx_description
1 polymer ?
#
loop_
_entity_poly.entity_id
_entity_poly.type
_entity_poly.pdbx_seq_one_letter_code
_entity_poly.pdbx_strand_id
1 'polypeptide(L)'
;LFDSYELPLFGKHMILNALASIIIANRYNINKEDIKKYISGFKGAKRRFKEEDINGYIIIDDYAHHPTEIEVTIAAAKQKYPDKEIVAVFLPNTYSRTEALMDDFVKALTKADKAYIMDIYCDRERQSDYPSVNSDALIKRIKNSEKISIDTVDKLLKHKGSVICFMSCTNIYLILDEFKKRIR
;
A
#
# COMPACT_ATOMS: atom_id res chain seq x y z
N LEU A 1 -20.22 -27.78 8.59
CA LEU A 1 -18.77 -27.54 8.62
C LEU A 1 -18.40 -26.98 7.27
N PHE A 2 -17.89 -25.76 7.26
CA PHE A 2 -17.33 -25.18 6.04
C PHE A 2 -15.99 -25.85 5.78
N ASP A 3 -15.70 -26.06 4.51
CA ASP A 3 -14.46 -26.65 4.05
C ASP A 3 -13.26 -25.70 4.34
N SER A 4 -12.04 -26.23 4.35
CA SER A 4 -10.82 -25.44 4.45
C SER A 4 -10.37 -24.97 3.07
N TYR A 5 -9.87 -23.75 2.97
CA TYR A 5 -9.36 -23.12 1.75
C TYR A 5 -7.97 -22.57 2.02
N GLU A 6 -7.07 -22.75 1.07
CA GLU A 6 -5.75 -22.14 1.09
C GLU A 6 -5.80 -20.82 0.33
N LEU A 7 -5.28 -19.75 0.93
CA LEU A 7 -5.20 -18.44 0.31
C LEU A 7 -3.75 -17.97 0.27
N PRO A 8 -3.12 -17.86 -0.92
CA PRO A 8 -1.71 -17.49 -1.06
C PRO A 8 -1.48 -15.96 -0.92
N LEU A 9 -2.37 -15.25 -0.25
CA LEU A 9 -2.33 -13.80 -0.09
C LEU A 9 -2.33 -13.42 1.40
N PHE A 10 -1.63 -12.36 1.75
CA PHE A 10 -1.46 -11.89 3.11
C PHE A 10 -2.47 -10.79 3.46
N GLY A 11 -2.80 -10.70 4.76
CA GLY A 11 -3.67 -9.68 5.33
C GLY A 11 -5.12 -10.13 5.53
N LYS A 12 -5.69 -9.73 6.66
CA LYS A 12 -7.07 -10.06 7.06
C LYS A 12 -8.12 -9.67 6.01
N HIS A 13 -7.90 -8.54 5.31
CA HIS A 13 -8.81 -8.08 4.25
C HIS A 13 -8.86 -9.05 3.07
N MET A 14 -7.76 -9.74 2.74
CA MET A 14 -7.74 -10.74 1.67
C MET A 14 -8.54 -11.99 2.06
N ILE A 15 -8.51 -12.38 3.34
CA ILE A 15 -9.34 -13.47 3.87
C ILE A 15 -10.83 -13.11 3.73
N LEU A 16 -11.21 -11.89 4.08
CA LEU A 16 -12.60 -11.43 3.97
C LEU A 16 -13.08 -11.37 2.51
N ASN A 17 -12.22 -10.91 1.58
CA ASN A 17 -12.52 -10.90 0.15
C ASN A 17 -12.68 -12.31 -0.41
N ALA A 18 -11.78 -13.23 -0.04
CA ALA A 18 -11.89 -14.64 -0.42
C ALA A 18 -13.18 -15.27 0.12
N LEU A 19 -13.52 -15.02 1.38
CA LEU A 19 -14.76 -15.50 2.00
C LEU A 19 -16.00 -15.01 1.23
N ALA A 20 -16.05 -13.71 0.90
CA ALA A 20 -17.14 -13.16 0.10
C ALA A 20 -17.26 -13.86 -1.27
N SER A 21 -16.11 -14.07 -1.95
CA SER A 21 -16.06 -14.77 -3.23
C SER A 21 -16.55 -16.21 -3.12
N ILE A 22 -16.13 -16.94 -2.07
CA ILE A 22 -16.55 -18.32 -1.80
C ILE A 22 -18.05 -18.38 -1.54
N ILE A 23 -18.63 -17.47 -0.74
CA ILE A 23 -20.07 -17.41 -0.45
C ILE A 23 -20.85 -17.19 -1.74
N ILE A 24 -20.43 -16.25 -2.59
CA ILE A 24 -21.08 -15.96 -3.86
C ILE A 24 -21.00 -17.19 -4.79
N ALA A 25 -19.82 -17.78 -4.94
CA ALA A 25 -19.63 -18.96 -5.79
C ALA A 25 -20.52 -20.14 -5.36
N ASN A 26 -20.60 -20.40 -4.04
CA ASN A 26 -21.50 -21.43 -3.50
C ASN A 26 -22.98 -21.12 -3.81
N ARG A 27 -23.39 -19.85 -3.74
CA ARG A 27 -24.78 -19.46 -4.06
C ARG A 27 -25.13 -19.68 -5.53
N TYR A 28 -24.13 -19.62 -6.42
CA TYR A 28 -24.30 -19.94 -7.85
C TYR A 28 -24.02 -21.42 -8.17
N ASN A 29 -23.96 -22.29 -7.14
CA ASN A 29 -23.74 -23.73 -7.26
C ASN A 29 -22.46 -24.11 -8.01
N ILE A 30 -21.40 -23.29 -7.88
CA ILE A 30 -20.09 -23.64 -8.40
C ILE A 30 -19.52 -24.80 -7.59
N ASN A 31 -18.91 -25.76 -8.27
CA ASN A 31 -18.32 -26.95 -7.65
C ASN A 31 -17.24 -26.53 -6.62
N LYS A 32 -17.25 -27.16 -5.44
CA LYS A 32 -16.32 -26.88 -4.34
C LYS A 32 -14.85 -27.05 -4.71
N GLU A 33 -14.55 -28.07 -5.49
CA GLU A 33 -13.17 -28.33 -5.92
C GLU A 33 -12.67 -27.23 -6.88
N ASP A 34 -13.56 -26.71 -7.74
CA ASP A 34 -13.22 -25.56 -8.59
C ASP A 34 -13.01 -24.31 -7.75
N ILE A 35 -13.85 -24.04 -6.73
CA ILE A 35 -13.67 -22.91 -5.83
C ILE A 35 -12.31 -23.01 -5.13
N LYS A 36 -11.95 -24.18 -4.58
CA LYS A 36 -10.66 -24.41 -3.93
C LYS A 36 -9.51 -24.14 -4.89
N LYS A 37 -9.56 -24.75 -6.07
CA LYS A 37 -8.55 -24.60 -7.12
C LYS A 37 -8.31 -23.14 -7.51
N TYR A 38 -9.37 -22.36 -7.73
CA TYR A 38 -9.24 -20.96 -8.17
C TYR A 38 -8.86 -20.03 -7.02
N ILE A 39 -9.30 -20.27 -5.79
CA ILE A 39 -8.89 -19.49 -4.62
C ILE A 39 -7.41 -19.72 -4.31
N SER A 40 -6.93 -20.96 -4.31
CA SER A 40 -5.52 -21.27 -4.05
C SER A 40 -4.58 -20.84 -5.18
N GLY A 41 -5.10 -20.76 -6.41
CA GLY A 41 -4.36 -20.29 -7.58
C GLY A 41 -4.37 -18.78 -7.81
N PHE A 42 -5.13 -18.02 -7.01
CA PHE A 42 -5.28 -16.59 -7.23
C PHE A 42 -4.05 -15.81 -6.75
N LYS A 43 -3.35 -15.17 -7.70
CA LYS A 43 -2.10 -14.44 -7.45
C LYS A 43 -2.27 -12.94 -7.12
N GLY A 44 -3.50 -12.52 -6.82
CA GLY A 44 -3.82 -11.11 -6.57
C GLY A 44 -4.13 -10.32 -7.85
N ALA A 45 -4.60 -9.08 -7.67
CA ALA A 45 -4.82 -8.12 -8.76
C ALA A 45 -3.63 -7.19 -8.91
N LYS A 46 -3.51 -6.52 -10.09
CA LYS A 46 -2.51 -5.46 -10.30
C LYS A 46 -2.67 -4.38 -9.21
N ARG A 47 -1.54 -3.92 -8.67
CA ARG A 47 -1.52 -2.88 -7.64
C ARG A 47 -2.38 -3.22 -6.41
N ARG A 48 -2.43 -4.49 -6.02
CA ARG A 48 -3.03 -4.99 -4.78
C ARG A 48 -2.02 -5.89 -4.11
N PHE A 49 -1.17 -5.29 -3.27
CA PHE A 49 -0.04 -5.95 -2.61
C PHE A 49 0.86 -6.70 -3.62
N LYS A 50 1.12 -6.07 -4.78
CA LYS A 50 1.98 -6.69 -5.79
C LYS A 50 3.43 -6.58 -5.36
N GLU A 51 4.07 -7.72 -5.17
CA GLU A 51 5.43 -7.82 -4.65
C GLU A 51 6.43 -8.18 -5.73
N GLU A 52 7.61 -7.57 -5.64
CA GLU A 52 8.79 -7.87 -6.45
C GLU A 52 10.04 -7.78 -5.56
N ASP A 53 10.98 -8.74 -5.68
CA ASP A 53 12.32 -8.62 -5.11
C ASP A 53 13.30 -8.22 -6.21
N ILE A 54 13.99 -7.11 -6.02
CA ILE A 54 14.99 -6.61 -6.96
C ILE A 54 16.26 -6.25 -6.18
N ASN A 55 17.31 -7.03 -6.39
CA ASN A 55 18.64 -6.80 -5.79
C ASN A 55 18.64 -6.63 -4.26
N GLY A 56 17.73 -7.35 -3.57
CA GLY A 56 17.58 -7.33 -2.12
C GLY A 56 16.67 -6.21 -1.59
N TYR A 57 15.94 -5.53 -2.46
CA TYR A 57 14.84 -4.64 -2.09
C TYR A 57 13.52 -5.37 -2.33
N ILE A 58 12.72 -5.55 -1.29
CA ILE A 58 11.37 -6.08 -1.41
C ILE A 58 10.44 -4.90 -1.67
N ILE A 59 9.86 -4.85 -2.84
CA ILE A 59 8.99 -3.76 -3.30
C ILE A 59 7.55 -4.24 -3.30
N ILE A 60 6.66 -3.49 -2.67
CA ILE A 60 5.22 -3.72 -2.70
C ILE A 60 4.57 -2.53 -3.40
N ASP A 61 3.85 -2.78 -4.50
CA ASP A 61 2.98 -1.80 -5.19
C ASP A 61 1.53 -2.04 -4.78
N ASP A 62 0.93 -1.04 -4.13
CA ASP A 62 -0.45 -1.11 -3.66
C ASP A 62 -1.26 0.14 -4.03
N TYR A 63 -2.53 -0.07 -4.36
CA TYR A 63 -3.48 1.01 -4.70
C TYR A 63 -4.01 1.76 -3.46
N ALA A 64 -3.56 1.39 -2.27
CA ALA A 64 -3.98 1.98 -1.01
C ALA A 64 -3.83 3.51 -1.02
N HIS A 65 -4.93 4.21 -0.78
CA HIS A 65 -5.01 5.67 -0.79
C HIS A 65 -5.98 6.24 0.26
N HIS A 66 -6.65 5.37 1.01
CA HIS A 66 -7.45 5.68 2.19
C HIS A 66 -6.69 5.21 3.43
N PRO A 67 -6.78 5.90 4.60
CA PRO A 67 -6.06 5.50 5.81
C PRO A 67 -6.23 4.02 6.19
N THR A 68 -7.44 3.50 6.12
CA THR A 68 -7.73 2.08 6.40
C THR A 68 -6.99 1.15 5.44
N GLU A 69 -6.90 1.48 4.15
CA GLU A 69 -6.18 0.67 3.16
C GLU A 69 -4.67 0.71 3.44
N ILE A 70 -4.11 1.89 3.73
CA ILE A 70 -2.70 2.07 4.10
C ILE A 70 -2.36 1.22 5.33
N GLU A 71 -3.20 1.29 6.36
CA GLU A 71 -3.03 0.51 7.59
C GLU A 71 -2.99 -0.99 7.31
N VAL A 72 -3.94 -1.52 6.51
CA VAL A 72 -3.98 -2.96 6.22
C VAL A 72 -2.83 -3.40 5.33
N THR A 73 -2.34 -2.55 4.42
CA THR A 73 -1.16 -2.83 3.58
C THR A 73 0.10 -2.92 4.45
N ILE A 74 0.33 -1.95 5.35
CA ILE A 74 1.46 -1.97 6.28
C ILE A 74 1.38 -3.18 7.22
N ALA A 75 0.19 -3.48 7.75
CA ALA A 75 0.00 -4.64 8.63
C ALA A 75 0.26 -5.97 7.90
N ALA A 76 -0.17 -6.10 6.65
CA ALA A 76 0.10 -7.27 5.83
C ALA A 76 1.61 -7.43 5.53
N ALA A 77 2.30 -6.31 5.26
CA ALA A 77 3.75 -6.32 5.08
C ALA A 77 4.48 -6.76 6.36
N LYS A 78 4.11 -6.24 7.52
CA LYS A 78 4.67 -6.65 8.83
C LYS A 78 4.37 -8.11 9.15
N GLN A 79 3.18 -8.60 8.82
CA GLN A 79 2.81 -10.01 9.02
C GLN A 79 3.67 -10.95 8.17
N LYS A 80 3.92 -10.55 6.91
CA LYS A 80 4.72 -11.37 5.97
C LYS A 80 6.21 -11.30 6.27
N TYR A 81 6.69 -10.15 6.76
CA TYR A 81 8.11 -9.85 6.98
C TYR A 81 8.33 -9.31 8.41
N PRO A 82 8.14 -10.14 9.46
CA PRO A 82 8.18 -9.68 10.85
C PRO A 82 9.53 -9.10 11.28
N ASP A 83 10.62 -9.54 10.66
CA ASP A 83 12.00 -9.14 10.99
C ASP A 83 12.57 -8.05 10.08
N LYS A 84 11.76 -7.48 9.19
CA LYS A 84 12.21 -6.44 8.25
C LYS A 84 11.63 -5.08 8.57
N GLU A 85 12.43 -4.05 8.30
CA GLU A 85 11.95 -2.67 8.31
C GLU A 85 10.87 -2.48 7.24
N ILE A 86 9.74 -1.87 7.60
CA ILE A 86 8.67 -1.51 6.67
C ILE A 86 8.72 -0.02 6.39
N VAL A 87 9.03 0.30 5.15
CA VAL A 87 9.12 1.66 4.62
C VAL A 87 7.88 1.98 3.80
N ALA A 88 7.12 3.00 4.19
CA ALA A 88 5.97 3.50 3.43
C ALA A 88 6.40 4.64 2.50
N VAL A 89 6.09 4.55 1.22
CA VAL A 89 6.18 5.65 0.26
C VAL A 89 4.75 5.98 -0.17
N PHE A 90 4.26 7.14 0.23
CA PHE A 90 2.86 7.52 0.04
C PHE A 90 2.73 8.78 -0.80
N LEU A 91 1.91 8.69 -1.85
CA LEU A 91 1.46 9.83 -2.65
C LEU A 91 0.01 10.14 -2.31
N PRO A 92 -0.27 11.19 -1.48
CA PRO A 92 -1.62 11.60 -1.16
C PRO A 92 -2.38 12.04 -2.42
N ASN A 93 -3.68 11.73 -2.45
CA ASN A 93 -4.54 12.14 -3.56
C ASN A 93 -5.74 12.92 -3.04
N THR A 94 -5.94 14.10 -3.59
CA THR A 94 -6.87 15.19 -3.26
C THR A 94 -6.60 15.90 -1.93
N TYR A 95 -6.76 17.22 -1.96
CA TYR A 95 -6.61 18.07 -0.77
C TYR A 95 -7.77 17.85 0.19
N SER A 96 -8.99 17.81 -0.32
CA SER A 96 -10.21 17.60 0.48
C SER A 96 -10.16 16.30 1.31
N ARG A 97 -9.72 15.19 0.70
CA ARG A 97 -9.57 13.93 1.44
C ARG A 97 -8.46 14.02 2.47
N THR A 98 -7.32 14.62 2.10
CA THR A 98 -6.19 14.78 3.01
C THR A 98 -6.57 15.62 4.22
N GLU A 99 -7.36 16.68 4.02
CA GLU A 99 -7.90 17.51 5.11
C GLU A 99 -8.83 16.71 6.02
N ALA A 100 -9.88 16.12 5.42
CA ALA A 100 -10.92 15.41 6.17
C ALA A 100 -10.39 14.20 6.97
N LEU A 101 -9.32 13.54 6.50
CA LEU A 101 -8.77 12.32 7.09
C LEU A 101 -7.35 12.51 7.63
N MET A 102 -6.92 13.74 7.88
CA MET A 102 -5.56 14.07 8.31
C MET A 102 -5.10 13.22 9.50
N ASP A 103 -5.91 13.13 10.55
CA ASP A 103 -5.58 12.38 11.76
C ASP A 103 -5.47 10.88 11.51
N ASP A 104 -6.32 10.35 10.65
CA ASP A 104 -6.32 8.93 10.30
C ASP A 104 -5.13 8.58 9.39
N PHE A 105 -4.73 9.47 8.46
CA PHE A 105 -3.49 9.30 7.70
C PHE A 105 -2.27 9.27 8.62
N VAL A 106 -2.20 10.18 9.59
CA VAL A 106 -1.11 10.19 10.58
C VAL A 106 -1.04 8.87 11.33
N LYS A 107 -2.19 8.38 11.85
CA LYS A 107 -2.25 7.09 12.58
C LYS A 107 -1.81 5.92 11.70
N ALA A 108 -2.31 5.85 10.46
CA ALA A 108 -2.00 4.76 9.54
C ALA A 108 -0.52 4.73 9.17
N LEU A 109 0.04 5.87 8.74
CA LEU A 109 1.43 5.98 8.27
C LEU A 109 2.45 5.84 9.41
N THR A 110 2.12 6.24 10.64
CA THR A 110 2.97 6.04 11.83
C THR A 110 3.19 4.55 12.15
N LYS A 111 2.39 3.64 11.60
CA LYS A 111 2.59 2.19 11.76
C LYS A 111 3.77 1.64 10.95
N ALA A 112 4.24 2.36 9.94
CA ALA A 112 5.48 2.03 9.25
C ALA A 112 6.69 2.45 10.11
N ASP A 113 7.82 1.78 9.91
CA ASP A 113 9.06 2.12 10.64
C ASP A 113 9.69 3.40 10.08
N LYS A 114 9.50 3.66 8.79
CA LYS A 114 9.83 4.90 8.08
C LYS A 114 8.72 5.26 7.10
N ALA A 115 8.38 6.55 6.98
CA ALA A 115 7.43 7.05 5.99
C ALA A 115 8.06 8.13 5.10
N TYR A 116 7.84 8.02 3.80
CA TYR A 116 8.18 9.02 2.80
C TYR A 116 6.89 9.54 2.17
N ILE A 117 6.70 10.84 2.21
CA ILE A 117 5.47 11.49 1.73
C ILE A 117 5.80 12.35 0.52
N MET A 118 5.12 12.11 -0.58
CA MET A 118 5.17 12.95 -1.78
C MET A 118 4.23 14.15 -1.64
N ASP A 119 4.39 15.14 -2.50
CA ASP A 119 3.43 16.23 -2.60
C ASP A 119 2.05 15.71 -3.03
N ILE A 120 1.00 16.34 -2.50
CA ILE A 120 -0.38 15.93 -2.79
C ILE A 120 -0.63 16.07 -4.30
N TYR A 121 -1.03 14.97 -4.95
CA TYR A 121 -1.47 15.01 -6.33
C TYR A 121 -2.96 15.26 -6.42
N CYS A 122 -3.33 16.27 -7.20
CA CYS A 122 -4.72 16.53 -7.52
C CYS A 122 -4.87 17.25 -8.86
N ASP A 123 -5.78 16.75 -9.69
CA ASP A 123 -6.16 17.32 -11.00
C ASP A 123 -7.50 18.06 -10.96
N ARG A 124 -8.24 17.98 -9.86
CA ARG A 124 -9.62 18.50 -9.73
C ARG A 124 -9.78 19.64 -8.73
N GLU A 125 -8.82 19.79 -7.81
CA GLU A 125 -8.86 20.78 -6.73
C GLU A 125 -7.61 21.67 -6.82
N ARG A 126 -7.70 22.88 -6.30
CA ARG A 126 -6.57 23.80 -6.25
C ARG A 126 -6.02 23.88 -4.83
N GLN A 127 -4.70 23.91 -4.70
CA GLN A 127 -4.02 24.11 -3.42
C GLN A 127 -4.51 25.38 -2.69
N SER A 128 -4.84 26.44 -3.44
CA SER A 128 -5.35 27.70 -2.88
C SER A 128 -6.62 27.54 -2.06
N ASP A 129 -7.45 26.54 -2.37
CA ASP A 129 -8.71 26.29 -1.68
C ASP A 129 -8.51 25.54 -0.35
N TYR A 130 -7.28 24.99 -0.13
CA TYR A 130 -6.87 24.23 1.03
C TYR A 130 -5.50 24.72 1.55
N PRO A 131 -5.38 25.98 2.01
CA PRO A 131 -4.07 26.61 2.29
C PRO A 131 -3.28 25.94 3.41
N SER A 132 -3.95 25.28 4.36
CA SER A 132 -3.32 24.56 5.46
C SER A 132 -2.97 23.11 5.15
N VAL A 133 -3.40 22.58 4.00
CA VAL A 133 -3.29 21.15 3.64
C VAL A 133 -2.18 20.94 2.61
N ASN A 134 -1.09 20.36 3.06
CA ASN A 134 0.05 19.99 2.21
C ASN A 134 0.80 18.78 2.79
N SER A 135 1.75 18.27 2.06
CA SER A 135 2.56 17.13 2.52
C SER A 135 3.36 17.43 3.78
N ASP A 136 3.82 18.67 3.95
CA ASP A 136 4.59 19.08 5.14
C ASP A 136 3.74 19.05 6.41
N ALA A 137 2.43 19.32 6.31
CA ALA A 137 1.50 19.19 7.43
C ALA A 137 1.37 17.74 7.91
N LEU A 138 1.37 16.76 6.98
CA LEU A 138 1.43 15.34 7.32
C LEU A 138 2.78 14.97 7.95
N ILE A 139 3.88 15.36 7.31
CA ILE A 139 5.25 15.04 7.75
C ILE A 139 5.51 15.53 9.18
N LYS A 140 5.12 16.75 9.52
CA LYS A 140 5.29 17.30 10.88
C LYS A 140 4.62 16.48 11.97
N ARG A 141 3.59 15.71 11.64
CA ARG A 141 2.78 14.94 12.59
C ARG A 141 3.12 13.45 12.62
N ILE A 142 3.88 12.95 11.64
CA ILE A 142 4.27 11.53 11.55
C ILE A 142 5.72 11.41 12.02
N LYS A 143 5.91 10.66 13.10
CA LYS A 143 7.26 10.33 13.58
C LYS A 143 8.00 9.53 12.52
N ASN A 144 9.29 9.85 12.32
CA ASN A 144 10.15 9.18 11.33
C ASN A 144 9.67 9.34 9.88
N SER A 145 9.10 10.49 9.53
CA SER A 145 8.74 10.78 8.15
C SER A 145 9.65 11.83 7.50
N GLU A 146 9.71 11.78 6.19
CA GLU A 146 10.44 12.74 5.35
C GLU A 146 9.68 12.98 4.05
N LYS A 147 9.93 14.15 3.44
CA LYS A 147 9.47 14.43 2.08
C LYS A 147 10.31 13.67 1.06
N ILE A 148 9.65 13.17 0.02
CA ILE A 148 10.30 12.53 -1.12
C ILE A 148 9.69 13.02 -2.44
N SER A 149 10.51 13.08 -3.47
CA SER A 149 10.15 13.34 -4.86
C SER A 149 10.91 12.39 -5.78
N ILE A 150 10.62 12.44 -7.07
CA ILE A 150 11.36 11.67 -8.08
C ILE A 150 12.85 12.06 -8.05
N ASP A 151 13.17 13.36 -7.89
CA ASP A 151 14.55 13.85 -7.86
C ASP A 151 15.32 13.42 -6.60
N THR A 152 14.61 13.05 -5.54
CA THR A 152 15.21 12.62 -4.26
C THR A 152 14.99 11.14 -3.96
N VAL A 153 14.66 10.35 -4.99
CA VAL A 153 14.39 8.90 -4.88
C VAL A 153 15.56 8.12 -4.31
N ASP A 154 16.79 8.60 -4.45
CA ASP A 154 18.01 8.01 -3.89
C ASP A 154 17.97 7.87 -2.36
N LYS A 155 17.10 8.63 -1.68
CA LYS A 155 16.81 8.41 -0.25
C LYS A 155 16.37 7.00 0.09
N LEU A 156 15.78 6.28 -0.87
CA LEU A 156 15.33 4.90 -0.68
C LEU A 156 16.46 3.87 -0.76
N LEU A 157 17.63 4.23 -1.33
CA LEU A 157 18.76 3.31 -1.51
C LEU A 157 19.32 2.79 -0.18
N LYS A 158 19.21 3.58 0.89
CA LYS A 158 19.67 3.18 2.24
C LYS A 158 18.82 2.05 2.86
N HIS A 159 17.66 1.75 2.31
CA HIS A 159 16.71 0.74 2.80
C HIS A 159 16.88 -0.63 2.12
N LYS A 160 18.09 -0.97 1.69
CA LYS A 160 18.38 -2.32 1.18
C LYS A 160 18.14 -3.35 2.28
N GLY A 161 17.43 -4.43 1.94
CA GLY A 161 17.01 -5.45 2.89
C GLY A 161 15.64 -5.20 3.53
N SER A 162 15.09 -4.00 3.40
CA SER A 162 13.76 -3.62 3.90
C SER A 162 12.63 -3.96 2.92
N VAL A 163 11.39 -3.82 3.37
CA VAL A 163 10.18 -3.86 2.53
C VAL A 163 9.73 -2.43 2.28
N ILE A 164 9.66 -2.03 1.01
CA ILE A 164 9.25 -0.68 0.59
C ILE A 164 7.87 -0.75 -0.06
N CYS A 165 6.86 -0.18 0.60
CA CYS A 165 5.47 -0.15 0.15
C CYS A 165 5.18 1.17 -0.56
N PHE A 166 4.98 1.12 -1.87
CA PHE A 166 4.54 2.26 -2.68
C PHE A 166 3.00 2.27 -2.73
N MET A 167 2.39 3.32 -2.19
CA MET A 167 0.94 3.38 -1.97
C MET A 167 0.33 4.65 -2.55
N SER A 168 -0.59 4.50 -3.51
CA SER A 168 -1.45 5.56 -4.05
C SER A 168 -2.45 5.01 -5.07
N CYS A 169 -3.52 5.73 -5.33
CA CYS A 169 -4.43 5.47 -6.45
C CYS A 169 -4.01 6.18 -7.75
N THR A 170 -2.92 6.97 -7.74
CA THR A 170 -2.47 7.78 -8.88
C THR A 170 -1.06 7.42 -9.34
N ASN A 171 -0.31 8.39 -9.78
CA ASN A 171 0.96 8.27 -10.52
C ASN A 171 2.18 7.88 -9.66
N ILE A 172 2.02 7.14 -8.58
CA ILE A 172 3.14 6.67 -7.75
C ILE A 172 4.13 5.80 -8.52
N TYR A 173 3.69 5.19 -9.62
CA TYR A 173 4.55 4.40 -10.49
C TYR A 173 5.72 5.21 -11.07
N LEU A 174 5.61 6.54 -11.18
CA LEU A 174 6.71 7.38 -11.68
C LEU A 174 7.94 7.31 -10.76
N ILE A 175 7.74 7.45 -9.44
CA ILE A 175 8.84 7.31 -8.48
C ILE A 175 9.26 5.84 -8.32
N LEU A 176 8.31 4.91 -8.39
CA LEU A 176 8.59 3.47 -8.33
C LEU A 176 9.47 3.02 -9.50
N ASP A 177 9.16 3.43 -10.73
CA ASP A 177 9.93 3.08 -11.92
C ASP A 177 11.33 3.72 -11.88
N GLU A 178 11.43 4.97 -11.40
CA GLU A 178 12.72 5.63 -11.23
C GLU A 178 13.56 4.91 -10.14
N PHE A 179 12.96 4.53 -9.01
CA PHE A 179 13.64 3.73 -8.01
C PHE A 179 14.14 2.39 -8.58
N LYS A 180 13.29 1.69 -9.33
CA LYS A 180 13.69 0.42 -9.98
C LYS A 180 14.88 0.58 -10.93
N LYS A 181 15.01 1.72 -11.63
CA LYS A 181 16.18 2.00 -12.46
C LYS A 181 17.47 2.16 -11.64
N ARG A 182 17.36 2.79 -10.44
CA ARG A 182 18.52 3.03 -9.56
C ARG A 182 19.07 1.76 -8.90
N ILE A 183 18.23 0.74 -8.74
CA ILE A 183 18.59 -0.50 -8.05
C ILE A 183 18.87 -1.67 -8.99
N ARG A 184 18.71 -1.51 -10.30
CA ARG A 184 19.07 -2.51 -11.34
C ARG A 184 20.52 -2.32 -11.75
#